data_71ae9a4e83651d6242e1704b3cac1b7d
#
_entry.id   71ae9a4e83651d6242e1704b3cac1b7d
#
_cell.length_a   1.000
_cell.length_b   1.000
_cell.length_c   1.000
_cell.angle_alpha   90.00
_cell.angle_beta   90.00
_cell.angle_gamma   90.00
#
_symmetry.space_group_name_H-M   'P 1'
#
loop_
_entity.id
_entity.type
_entity.pdbx_description
1 polymer ?
#
loop_
_entity_poly.entity_id
_entity_poly.type
_entity_poly.pdbx_seq_one_letter_code
_entity_poly.pdbx_strand_id
1 'polypeptide(L)'
;LQRQLTLVYKAQISTIHAFCSVVLRESGHLLDLDPDFRLCDEGEAQVLMTRVLEQTLDRRYEGMDPQGPFARLVDTLAAGRDDSRLAQIVLDIAGRVQSHPDPARWLGEEQSRWQLEPGTDMEDTTWGAILLEELRRRCYWCRKRLGQALDLVGEDELLKANCAPALYESAARLDKLLAAHGWDETSACLPIPFPTLGRKKKRAKELDAQAEMDAADRAERIKSIRSRCKKQLEKLSALFQENSRELGEELALARPVVQALMDLTTDFLADYAREKRRRGLVDFSDLEHLTVKLLLDDQGQPTQAARMWADRFEEVQVDEYQDTNQVQNAIFFAISHQ
;
A
#
# COMPACT_ATOMS: atom_id res chain seq x y z
N LEU A 1 24.24 -39.98 3.11
CA LEU A 1 24.93 -38.87 2.41
C LEU A 1 25.17 -39.18 0.93
N GLN A 2 25.84 -40.31 0.57
CA GLN A 2 26.11 -40.68 -0.84
C GLN A 2 24.82 -40.86 -1.68
N ARG A 3 23.76 -41.47 -1.12
CA ARG A 3 22.45 -41.59 -1.77
C ARG A 3 21.78 -40.23 -1.97
N GLN A 4 21.93 -39.30 -1.03
CA GLN A 4 21.38 -37.93 -1.16
C GLN A 4 22.12 -37.12 -2.23
N LEU A 5 23.45 -37.25 -2.32
CA LEU A 5 24.23 -36.61 -3.39
C LEU A 5 23.80 -37.07 -4.79
N THR A 6 23.40 -38.36 -4.93
CA THR A 6 22.89 -38.90 -6.19
C THR A 6 21.48 -38.39 -6.51
N LEU A 7 20.70 -37.98 -5.49
CA LEU A 7 19.34 -37.44 -5.65
C LEU A 7 19.31 -35.96 -5.93
N VAL A 8 20.40 -35.21 -5.64
CA VAL A 8 20.48 -33.76 -5.97
C VAL A 8 20.24 -33.50 -7.45
N TYR A 9 20.70 -34.37 -8.34
CA TYR A 9 20.45 -34.24 -9.78
C TYR A 9 18.97 -34.42 -10.18
N LYS A 10 18.12 -34.93 -9.28
CA LYS A 10 16.68 -35.04 -9.48
C LYS A 10 15.91 -33.88 -8.86
N ALA A 11 16.57 -33.06 -8.04
CA ALA A 11 15.96 -31.87 -7.45
C ALA A 11 15.69 -30.85 -8.55
N GLN A 12 14.48 -30.31 -8.54
CA GLN A 12 14.10 -29.23 -9.47
C GLN A 12 14.57 -27.91 -8.88
N ILE A 13 15.80 -27.51 -9.26
CA ILE A 13 16.38 -26.22 -8.85
C ILE A 13 16.27 -25.27 -10.03
N SER A 14 15.41 -24.25 -9.89
CA SER A 14 15.12 -23.31 -10.97
C SER A 14 14.60 -21.98 -10.44
N THR A 15 14.53 -20.98 -11.33
CA THR A 15 13.78 -19.75 -11.03
C THR A 15 12.28 -20.02 -11.06
N ILE A 16 11.49 -19.18 -10.41
CA ILE A 16 10.02 -19.30 -10.41
C ILE A 16 9.46 -19.31 -11.83
N HIS A 17 9.94 -18.44 -12.71
CA HIS A 17 9.48 -18.38 -14.11
C HIS A 17 9.83 -19.65 -14.90
N ALA A 18 11.00 -20.24 -14.66
CA ALA A 18 11.35 -21.52 -15.27
C ALA A 18 10.43 -22.64 -14.77
N PHE A 19 10.11 -22.66 -13.47
CA PHE A 19 9.12 -23.57 -12.90
C PHE A 19 7.75 -23.38 -13.55
N CYS A 20 7.22 -22.15 -13.58
CA CYS A 20 5.93 -21.85 -14.23
C CYS A 20 5.90 -22.28 -15.70
N SER A 21 6.99 -22.06 -16.46
CA SER A 21 7.10 -22.49 -17.83
C SER A 21 6.99 -24.02 -17.99
N VAL A 22 7.60 -24.80 -17.08
CA VAL A 22 7.47 -26.26 -17.07
C VAL A 22 6.04 -26.68 -16.76
N VAL A 23 5.43 -26.11 -15.73
CA VAL A 23 4.04 -26.37 -15.34
C VAL A 23 3.09 -26.13 -16.52
N LEU A 24 3.24 -24.98 -17.19
CA LEU A 24 2.37 -24.61 -18.32
C LEU A 24 2.61 -25.45 -19.57
N ARG A 25 3.83 -25.87 -19.86
CA ARG A 25 4.11 -26.78 -20.99
C ARG A 25 3.53 -28.17 -20.75
N GLU A 26 3.54 -28.67 -19.52
CA GLU A 26 2.98 -29.98 -19.19
C GLU A 26 1.44 -29.97 -19.04
N SER A 27 0.88 -28.92 -18.45
CA SER A 27 -0.51 -28.89 -18.02
C SER A 27 -1.33 -27.73 -18.60
N GLY A 28 -0.73 -26.84 -19.41
CA GLY A 28 -1.39 -25.65 -19.95
C GLY A 28 -2.52 -25.95 -20.93
N HIS A 29 -2.60 -27.19 -21.46
CA HIS A 29 -3.70 -27.65 -22.29
C HIS A 29 -5.07 -27.57 -21.53
N LEU A 30 -5.05 -27.58 -20.21
CA LEU A 30 -6.24 -27.37 -19.36
C LEU A 30 -6.75 -25.92 -19.41
N LEU A 31 -5.94 -25.00 -19.91
CA LEU A 31 -6.28 -23.58 -20.11
C LEU A 31 -6.34 -23.19 -21.61
N ASP A 32 -6.41 -24.15 -22.50
CA ASP A 32 -6.32 -23.94 -23.96
C ASP A 32 -5.04 -23.19 -24.36
N LEU A 33 -3.96 -23.37 -23.61
CA LEU A 33 -2.65 -22.80 -23.93
C LEU A 33 -1.84 -23.76 -24.81
N ASP A 34 -1.35 -23.25 -25.93
CA ASP A 34 -0.44 -24.00 -26.80
C ASP A 34 0.88 -24.29 -26.05
N PRO A 35 1.29 -25.56 -25.89
CA PRO A 35 2.55 -25.90 -25.22
C PRO A 35 3.78 -25.32 -25.90
N ASP A 36 3.70 -25.00 -27.19
CA ASP A 36 4.78 -24.40 -27.99
C ASP A 36 4.78 -22.86 -27.94
N PHE A 37 4.09 -22.25 -26.95
CA PHE A 37 4.11 -20.81 -26.76
C PHE A 37 5.55 -20.27 -26.70
N ARG A 38 5.74 -19.07 -27.26
CA ARG A 38 7.03 -18.37 -27.24
C ARG A 38 7.07 -17.41 -26.05
N LEU A 39 8.14 -17.49 -25.27
CA LEU A 39 8.39 -16.53 -24.20
C LEU A 39 8.80 -15.18 -24.83
N CYS A 40 8.11 -14.12 -24.43
CA CYS A 40 8.40 -12.75 -24.78
C CYS A 40 9.45 -12.20 -23.82
N ASP A 41 10.56 -11.68 -24.32
CA ASP A 41 11.54 -11.01 -23.46
C ASP A 41 11.04 -9.63 -23.02
N GLU A 42 11.71 -9.06 -22.00
CA GLU A 42 11.29 -7.80 -21.39
C GLU A 42 11.30 -6.63 -22.39
N GLY A 43 12.28 -6.58 -23.29
CA GLY A 43 12.37 -5.54 -24.32
C GLY A 43 11.23 -5.64 -25.34
N GLU A 44 10.93 -6.85 -25.81
CA GLU A 44 9.81 -7.09 -26.74
C GLU A 44 8.47 -6.80 -26.04
N ALA A 45 8.31 -7.21 -24.78
CA ALA A 45 7.11 -6.93 -23.96
C ALA A 45 6.89 -5.43 -23.82
N GLN A 46 7.92 -4.64 -23.51
CA GLN A 46 7.83 -3.19 -23.36
C GLN A 46 7.39 -2.50 -24.67
N VAL A 47 7.97 -2.88 -25.79
CA VAL A 47 7.58 -2.35 -27.12
C VAL A 47 6.13 -2.69 -27.44
N LEU A 48 5.72 -3.93 -27.14
CA LEU A 48 4.35 -4.38 -27.37
C LEU A 48 3.35 -3.64 -26.47
N MET A 49 3.67 -3.47 -25.18
CA MET A 49 2.85 -2.71 -24.23
C MET A 49 2.63 -1.27 -24.70
N THR A 50 3.69 -0.57 -25.08
CA THR A 50 3.61 0.81 -25.59
C THR A 50 2.68 0.90 -26.80
N ARG A 51 2.88 0.02 -27.79
CA ARG A 51 2.06 0.00 -28.99
C ARG A 51 0.59 -0.29 -28.71
N VAL A 52 0.31 -1.28 -27.85
CA VAL A 52 -1.07 -1.64 -27.51
C VAL A 52 -1.74 -0.51 -26.73
N LEU A 53 -1.02 0.14 -25.82
CA LEU A 53 -1.56 1.28 -25.07
C LEU A 53 -1.91 2.45 -25.99
N GLU A 54 -1.05 2.78 -26.98
CA GLU A 54 -1.36 3.79 -28.00
C GLU A 54 -2.67 3.44 -28.73
N GLN A 55 -2.82 2.20 -29.18
CA GLN A 55 -4.05 1.76 -29.84
C GLN A 55 -5.29 1.80 -28.94
N THR A 56 -5.12 1.48 -27.65
CA THR A 56 -6.22 1.57 -26.67
C THR A 56 -6.62 3.01 -26.44
N LEU A 57 -5.66 3.92 -26.32
CA LEU A 57 -5.90 5.35 -26.18
C LEU A 57 -6.59 5.92 -27.43
N ASP A 58 -6.10 5.63 -28.64
CA ASP A 58 -6.72 6.06 -29.91
C ASP A 58 -8.19 5.68 -29.95
N ARG A 59 -8.52 4.40 -29.64
CA ARG A 59 -9.91 3.93 -29.60
C ARG A 59 -10.75 4.67 -28.56
N ARG A 60 -10.19 5.00 -27.38
CA ARG A 60 -10.88 5.75 -26.34
C ARG A 60 -11.11 7.20 -26.76
N TYR A 61 -10.17 7.81 -27.48
CA TYR A 61 -10.34 9.15 -28.04
C TYR A 61 -11.39 9.22 -29.15
N GLU A 62 -11.42 8.23 -30.05
CA GLU A 62 -12.43 8.15 -31.12
C GLU A 62 -13.86 8.07 -30.58
N GLY A 63 -14.05 7.36 -29.45
CA GLY A 63 -15.35 7.20 -28.81
C GLY A 63 -15.62 8.19 -27.65
N MET A 64 -14.83 9.24 -27.50
CA MET A 64 -14.88 10.13 -26.34
C MET A 64 -16.12 11.02 -26.33
N ASP A 65 -16.92 10.92 -25.27
CA ASP A 65 -17.89 11.96 -24.92
C ASP A 65 -17.15 13.18 -24.33
N PRO A 66 -17.27 14.39 -24.94
CA PRO A 66 -16.59 15.59 -24.45
C PRO A 66 -16.91 16.00 -23.01
N GLN A 67 -18.03 15.55 -22.46
CA GLN A 67 -18.45 15.80 -21.08
C GLN A 67 -18.31 14.54 -20.19
N GLY A 68 -17.84 13.44 -20.76
CA GLY A 68 -17.71 12.15 -20.09
C GLY A 68 -16.55 12.07 -19.11
N PRO A 69 -16.49 10.97 -18.32
CA PRO A 69 -15.42 10.74 -17.35
C PRO A 69 -14.03 10.68 -17.98
N PHE A 70 -13.91 10.10 -19.19
CA PHE A 70 -12.62 9.99 -19.88
C PHE A 70 -12.11 11.37 -20.33
N ALA A 71 -12.98 12.27 -20.83
CA ALA A 71 -12.57 13.64 -21.15
C ALA A 71 -12.05 14.38 -19.92
N ARG A 72 -12.72 14.22 -18.76
CA ARG A 72 -12.26 14.80 -17.48
C ARG A 72 -10.92 14.21 -17.03
N LEU A 73 -10.70 12.91 -17.26
CA LEU A 73 -9.41 12.26 -16.98
C LEU A 73 -8.30 12.89 -17.82
N VAL A 74 -8.53 13.05 -19.11
CA VAL A 74 -7.60 13.69 -20.05
C VAL A 74 -7.31 15.13 -19.61
N ASP A 75 -8.33 15.93 -19.34
CA ASP A 75 -8.18 17.32 -18.87
C ASP A 75 -7.38 17.41 -17.55
N THR A 76 -7.50 16.41 -16.68
CA THR A 76 -6.84 16.40 -15.37
C THR A 76 -5.39 15.96 -15.46
N LEU A 77 -5.07 14.94 -16.27
CA LEU A 77 -3.76 14.30 -16.29
C LEU A 77 -2.91 14.61 -17.52
N ALA A 78 -3.54 14.87 -18.68
CA ALA A 78 -2.86 15.29 -19.90
C ALA A 78 -2.83 16.81 -19.96
N ALA A 79 -1.84 17.43 -19.33
CA ALA A 79 -1.67 18.88 -19.34
C ALA A 79 -1.25 19.36 -20.75
N GLY A 80 -2.22 19.80 -21.56
CA GLY A 80 -1.98 20.35 -22.89
C GLY A 80 -2.12 19.32 -24.01
N ARG A 81 -1.07 19.14 -24.85
CA ARG A 81 -1.09 18.27 -26.04
C ARG A 81 -0.30 16.96 -25.85
N ASP A 82 0.11 16.63 -24.64
CA ASP A 82 1.00 15.51 -24.34
C ASP A 82 0.34 14.51 -23.38
N ASP A 83 0.02 13.33 -23.90
CA ASP A 83 -0.61 12.22 -23.17
C ASP A 83 0.41 11.30 -22.51
N SER A 84 1.70 11.58 -22.65
CA SER A 84 2.78 10.73 -22.15
C SER A 84 2.65 10.45 -20.65
N ARG A 85 2.17 11.44 -19.88
CA ARG A 85 1.91 11.28 -18.44
C ARG A 85 0.77 10.30 -18.16
N LEU A 86 -0.34 10.38 -18.91
CA LEU A 86 -1.46 9.46 -18.77
C LEU A 86 -1.02 8.03 -19.12
N ALA A 87 -0.32 7.87 -20.26
CA ALA A 87 0.22 6.59 -20.68
C ALA A 87 1.14 5.98 -19.60
N GLN A 88 2.06 6.78 -19.03
CA GLN A 88 2.94 6.31 -17.96
C GLN A 88 2.18 5.88 -16.72
N ILE A 89 1.17 6.62 -16.29
CA ILE A 89 0.34 6.27 -15.12
C ILE A 89 -0.39 4.94 -15.38
N VAL A 90 -0.94 4.73 -16.57
CA VAL A 90 -1.60 3.46 -16.93
C VAL A 90 -0.62 2.28 -16.86
N LEU A 91 0.59 2.43 -17.40
CA LEU A 91 1.64 1.39 -17.33
C LEU A 91 2.07 1.12 -15.90
N ASP A 92 2.23 2.16 -15.07
CA ASP A 92 2.60 2.02 -13.66
C ASP A 92 1.50 1.28 -12.86
N ILE A 93 0.23 1.60 -13.11
CA ILE A 93 -0.89 0.89 -12.48
C ILE A 93 -0.92 -0.55 -12.97
N ALA A 94 -0.83 -0.78 -14.28
CA ALA A 94 -0.82 -2.12 -14.86
C ALA A 94 0.28 -3.00 -14.25
N GLY A 95 1.50 -2.47 -14.14
CA GLY A 95 2.61 -3.18 -13.51
C GLY A 95 2.36 -3.54 -12.03
N ARG A 96 1.72 -2.65 -11.27
CA ARG A 96 1.36 -2.93 -9.87
C ARG A 96 0.24 -3.96 -9.75
N VAL A 97 -0.77 -3.85 -10.58
CA VAL A 97 -1.92 -4.77 -10.59
C VAL A 97 -1.49 -6.20 -10.91
N GLN A 98 -0.48 -6.36 -11.77
CA GLN A 98 0.10 -7.65 -12.10
C GLN A 98 0.82 -8.35 -10.93
N SER A 99 1.06 -7.70 -9.81
CA SER A 99 1.56 -8.36 -8.60
C SER A 99 0.48 -9.04 -7.73
N HIS A 100 -0.79 -8.95 -8.14
CA HIS A 100 -1.93 -9.60 -7.48
C HIS A 100 -2.35 -10.87 -8.24
N PRO A 101 -2.74 -11.95 -7.52
CA PRO A 101 -3.13 -13.22 -8.16
C PRO A 101 -4.30 -13.12 -9.14
N ASP A 102 -5.23 -12.21 -8.89
CA ASP A 102 -6.36 -11.89 -9.77
C ASP A 102 -6.42 -10.37 -10.02
N PRO A 103 -5.72 -9.87 -11.06
CA PRO A 103 -5.68 -8.46 -11.43
C PRO A 103 -7.05 -7.84 -11.68
N ALA A 104 -7.94 -8.54 -12.36
CA ALA A 104 -9.25 -8.02 -12.73
C ALA A 104 -10.16 -7.86 -11.49
N ARG A 105 -10.16 -8.84 -10.63
CA ARG A 105 -10.89 -8.80 -9.36
C ARG A 105 -10.36 -7.66 -8.47
N TRP A 106 -9.04 -7.54 -8.34
CA TRP A 106 -8.44 -6.47 -7.54
C TRP A 106 -8.83 -5.08 -8.05
N LEU A 107 -8.77 -4.84 -9.37
CA LEU A 107 -9.21 -3.56 -9.97
C LEU A 107 -10.68 -3.28 -9.69
N GLY A 108 -11.55 -4.28 -9.81
CA GLY A 108 -12.97 -4.15 -9.50
C GLY A 108 -13.23 -3.84 -8.01
N GLU A 109 -12.51 -4.46 -7.10
CA GLU A 109 -12.58 -4.19 -5.66
C GLU A 109 -12.12 -2.76 -5.35
N GLU A 110 -10.99 -2.32 -5.91
CA GLU A 110 -10.52 -0.94 -5.74
C GLU A 110 -11.50 0.08 -6.32
N GLN A 111 -12.07 -0.20 -7.49
CA GLN A 111 -13.08 0.66 -8.09
C GLN A 111 -14.34 0.79 -7.22
N SER A 112 -14.77 -0.31 -6.58
CA SER A 112 -15.93 -0.31 -5.68
C SER A 112 -15.71 0.53 -4.42
N ARG A 113 -14.48 0.61 -3.91
CA ARG A 113 -14.12 1.42 -2.72
C ARG A 113 -14.33 2.93 -2.92
N TRP A 114 -14.42 3.38 -4.17
CA TRP A 114 -14.73 4.77 -4.49
C TRP A 114 -16.24 5.07 -4.52
N GLN A 115 -17.08 4.04 -4.35
CA GLN A 115 -18.54 4.19 -4.30
C GLN A 115 -18.95 4.37 -2.84
N LEU A 116 -18.87 5.62 -2.35
CA LEU A 116 -19.30 5.96 -1.01
C LEU A 116 -20.75 6.42 -1.02
N GLU A 117 -21.53 5.92 -0.05
CA GLU A 117 -22.88 6.41 0.20
C GLU A 117 -22.84 7.81 0.82
N PRO A 118 -23.79 8.70 0.49
CA PRO A 118 -23.86 10.02 1.11
C PRO A 118 -23.97 9.90 2.65
N GLY A 119 -23.07 10.60 3.36
CA GLY A 119 -23.04 10.59 4.81
C GLY A 119 -22.24 9.44 5.45
N THR A 120 -21.49 8.67 4.66
CA THR A 120 -20.55 7.69 5.19
C THR A 120 -19.50 8.39 6.07
N ASP A 121 -19.29 7.92 7.30
CA ASP A 121 -18.13 8.33 8.09
C ASP A 121 -16.85 7.79 7.43
N MET A 122 -15.82 8.63 7.35
CA MET A 122 -14.54 8.20 6.74
C MET A 122 -13.88 7.04 7.50
N GLU A 123 -14.18 6.83 8.80
CA GLU A 123 -13.74 5.64 9.54
C GLU A 123 -14.26 4.33 8.92
N ASP A 124 -15.43 4.34 8.29
CA ASP A 124 -16.04 3.17 7.65
C ASP A 124 -15.39 2.82 6.30
N THR A 125 -14.53 3.69 5.80
CA THR A 125 -13.75 3.41 4.58
C THR A 125 -12.44 2.68 4.91
N THR A 126 -11.99 1.79 4.02
CA THR A 126 -10.76 1.02 4.23
C THR A 126 -9.54 1.92 4.50
N TRP A 127 -9.39 3.00 3.74
CA TRP A 127 -8.26 3.92 3.89
C TRP A 127 -8.43 4.86 5.09
N GLY A 128 -9.64 5.29 5.41
CA GLY A 128 -9.92 6.12 6.58
C GLY A 128 -9.68 5.35 7.88
N ALA A 129 -10.11 4.09 7.97
CA ALA A 129 -9.81 3.21 9.09
C ALA A 129 -8.29 3.06 9.32
N ILE A 130 -7.51 2.83 8.24
CA ILE A 130 -6.05 2.73 8.32
C ILE A 130 -5.41 4.04 8.81
N LEU A 131 -5.87 5.17 8.29
CA LEU A 131 -5.35 6.49 8.70
C LEU A 131 -5.66 6.79 10.17
N LEU A 132 -6.87 6.48 10.63
CA LEU A 132 -7.28 6.65 12.03
C LEU A 132 -6.49 5.72 12.96
N GLU A 133 -6.29 4.47 12.59
CA GLU A 133 -5.48 3.53 13.35
C GLU A 133 -4.04 4.05 13.51
N GLU A 134 -3.43 4.50 12.42
CA GLU A 134 -2.08 5.07 12.44
C GLU A 134 -2.01 6.34 13.30
N LEU A 135 -3.01 7.23 13.20
CA LEU A 135 -3.09 8.41 14.04
C LEU A 135 -3.21 8.04 15.52
N ARG A 136 -4.13 7.14 15.87
CA ARG A 136 -4.33 6.65 17.25
C ARG A 136 -3.05 6.00 17.79
N ARG A 137 -2.37 5.20 17.01
CA ARG A 137 -1.09 4.56 17.38
C ARG A 137 -0.01 5.60 17.68
N ARG A 138 0.12 6.64 16.87
CA ARG A 138 1.09 7.73 17.09
C ARG A 138 0.71 8.61 18.25
N CYS A 139 -0.56 8.91 18.43
CA CYS A 139 -1.06 9.66 19.59
C CYS A 139 -0.79 8.91 20.89
N TYR A 140 -1.04 7.60 20.95
CA TYR A 140 -0.72 6.75 22.08
C TYR A 140 0.78 6.77 22.41
N TRP A 141 1.63 6.62 21.40
CA TRP A 141 3.08 6.73 21.58
C TRP A 141 3.49 8.11 22.12
N CYS A 142 2.99 9.19 21.53
CA CYS A 142 3.25 10.55 22.01
C CYS A 142 2.77 10.75 23.44
N ARG A 143 1.58 10.26 23.77
CA ARG A 143 1.02 10.34 25.14
C ARG A 143 1.91 9.65 26.16
N LYS A 144 2.40 8.45 25.85
CA LYS A 144 3.37 7.72 26.68
C LYS A 144 4.68 8.51 26.85
N ARG A 145 5.22 9.08 25.77
CA ARG A 145 6.43 9.90 25.81
C ARG A 145 6.27 11.19 26.62
N LEU A 146 5.10 11.87 26.51
CA LEU A 146 4.80 13.03 27.34
C LEU A 146 4.66 12.65 28.83
N GLY A 147 4.15 11.47 29.15
CA GLY A 147 4.18 10.92 30.51
C GLY A 147 5.61 10.83 31.05
N GLN A 148 6.52 10.22 30.28
CA GLN A 148 7.95 10.17 30.62
C GLN A 148 8.58 11.56 30.79
N ALA A 149 8.15 12.54 29.99
CA ALA A 149 8.60 13.92 30.15
C ALA A 149 8.08 14.55 31.45
N LEU A 150 6.87 14.22 31.89
CA LEU A 150 6.31 14.62 33.19
C LEU A 150 7.07 13.97 34.34
N ASP A 151 7.47 12.69 34.22
CA ASP A 151 8.32 12.01 35.21
C ASP A 151 9.70 12.72 35.36
N LEU A 152 10.27 13.20 34.26
CA LEU A 152 11.52 13.98 34.28
C LEU A 152 11.37 15.34 34.97
N VAL A 153 10.19 15.92 35.00
CA VAL A 153 9.93 17.16 35.75
C VAL A 153 10.21 16.93 37.23
N GLY A 154 9.73 15.78 37.76
CA GLY A 154 9.93 15.38 39.18
C GLY A 154 9.49 16.45 40.16
N GLU A 155 10.26 16.61 41.25
CA GLU A 155 10.00 17.61 42.31
C GLU A 155 10.68 18.97 42.05
N ASP A 156 11.31 19.17 40.91
CA ASP A 156 12.00 20.41 40.56
C ASP A 156 11.03 21.57 40.32
N GLU A 157 10.99 22.55 41.23
CA GLU A 157 10.06 23.68 41.17
C GLU A 157 10.15 24.50 39.87
N LEU A 158 11.38 24.65 39.32
CA LEU A 158 11.56 25.41 38.09
C LEU A 158 11.08 24.62 36.86
N LEU A 159 11.34 23.33 36.83
CA LEU A 159 10.82 22.46 35.76
C LEU A 159 9.31 22.31 35.86
N LYS A 160 8.74 22.18 37.07
CA LYS A 160 7.28 22.21 37.30
C LYS A 160 6.68 23.49 36.72
N ALA A 161 7.20 24.65 37.08
CA ALA A 161 6.67 25.94 36.64
C ALA A 161 6.82 26.18 35.11
N ASN A 162 7.92 25.70 34.49
CA ASN A 162 8.21 25.97 33.10
C ASN A 162 7.68 24.90 32.15
N CYS A 163 7.65 23.64 32.54
CA CYS A 163 7.37 22.53 31.61
C CYS A 163 6.01 21.87 31.86
N ALA A 164 5.63 21.66 33.13
CA ALA A 164 4.45 20.86 33.45
C ALA A 164 3.14 21.38 32.82
N PRO A 165 2.79 22.69 32.85
CA PRO A 165 1.55 23.16 32.24
C PRO A 165 1.43 22.82 30.76
N ALA A 166 2.48 23.06 29.99
CA ALA A 166 2.49 22.78 28.57
C ALA A 166 2.47 21.26 28.25
N LEU A 167 3.05 20.43 29.10
CA LEU A 167 3.00 18.98 29.00
C LEU A 167 1.61 18.44 29.32
N TYR A 168 0.97 18.93 30.39
CA TYR A 168 -0.38 18.54 30.76
C TYR A 168 -1.41 18.94 29.70
N GLU A 169 -1.31 20.14 29.13
CA GLU A 169 -2.22 20.59 28.09
C GLU A 169 -2.12 19.71 26.83
N SER A 170 -0.90 19.42 26.37
CA SER A 170 -0.70 18.52 25.23
C SER A 170 -1.17 17.09 25.55
N ALA A 171 -0.91 16.59 26.77
CA ALA A 171 -1.33 15.26 27.20
C ALA A 171 -2.86 15.14 27.27
N ALA A 172 -3.54 16.12 27.87
CA ALA A 172 -5.00 16.15 27.98
C ALA A 172 -5.67 16.19 26.58
N ARG A 173 -5.09 16.92 25.62
CA ARG A 173 -5.61 16.95 24.26
C ARG A 173 -5.43 15.59 23.56
N LEU A 174 -4.30 14.92 23.78
CA LEU A 174 -4.09 13.56 23.28
C LEU A 174 -5.07 12.56 23.92
N ASP A 175 -5.31 12.66 25.23
CA ASP A 175 -6.30 11.81 25.91
C ASP A 175 -7.71 12.00 25.33
N LYS A 176 -8.09 13.26 25.03
CA LYS A 176 -9.36 13.56 24.36
C LYS A 176 -9.44 12.93 22.96
N LEU A 177 -8.37 13.04 22.16
CA LEU A 177 -8.31 12.46 20.83
C LEU A 177 -8.39 10.92 20.88
N LEU A 178 -7.67 10.29 21.81
CA LEU A 178 -7.70 8.83 21.98
C LEU A 178 -9.06 8.29 22.45
N ALA A 179 -9.89 9.14 23.06
CA ALA A 179 -11.26 8.81 23.45
C ALA A 179 -12.30 9.16 22.38
N ALA A 180 -11.91 9.83 21.30
CA ALA A 180 -12.82 10.23 20.22
C ALA A 180 -13.20 9.03 19.35
N HIS A 181 -14.46 9.02 18.89
CA HIS A 181 -15.02 8.02 18.01
C HIS A 181 -15.24 8.61 16.59
N GLY A 182 -14.99 7.79 15.56
CA GLY A 182 -15.18 8.22 14.19
C GLY A 182 -14.13 9.23 13.70
N TRP A 183 -14.25 9.55 12.43
CA TRP A 183 -13.38 10.54 11.79
C TRP A 183 -13.61 11.95 12.30
N ASP A 184 -14.87 12.38 12.38
CA ASP A 184 -15.24 13.78 12.65
C ASP A 184 -14.89 14.21 14.08
N GLU A 185 -15.13 13.37 15.08
CA GLU A 185 -14.71 13.68 16.46
C GLU A 185 -13.20 13.73 16.61
N THR A 186 -12.50 12.84 15.87
CA THR A 186 -11.03 12.78 15.88
C THR A 186 -10.44 14.02 15.21
N SER A 187 -10.94 14.42 14.04
CA SER A 187 -10.49 15.60 13.32
C SER A 187 -10.73 16.88 14.13
N ALA A 188 -11.85 16.99 14.83
CA ALA A 188 -12.16 18.12 15.74
C ALA A 188 -11.19 18.24 16.94
N CYS A 189 -10.44 17.17 17.27
CA CYS A 189 -9.40 17.22 18.29
C CYS A 189 -8.06 17.73 17.77
N LEU A 190 -7.89 17.87 16.46
CA LEU A 190 -6.65 18.32 15.84
C LEU A 190 -6.68 19.80 15.48
N PRO A 191 -5.52 20.47 15.36
CA PRO A 191 -4.19 19.95 15.71
C PRO A 191 -3.97 19.84 17.22
N ILE A 192 -3.06 18.92 17.63
CA ILE A 192 -2.65 18.82 19.03
C ILE A 192 -1.80 20.03 19.39
N PRO A 193 -2.18 20.82 20.41
CA PRO A 193 -1.42 21.99 20.81
C PRO A 193 -0.12 21.59 21.51
N PHE A 194 0.95 22.29 21.19
CA PHE A 194 2.24 22.22 21.87
C PHE A 194 2.62 23.62 22.35
N PRO A 195 2.03 24.13 23.46
CA PRO A 195 2.24 25.47 23.94
C PRO A 195 3.71 25.74 24.26
N THR A 196 4.14 27.00 24.22
CA THR A 196 5.50 27.37 24.56
C THR A 196 5.82 27.04 26.01
N LEU A 197 7.01 26.48 26.27
CA LEU A 197 7.47 26.24 27.62
C LEU A 197 7.72 27.57 28.35
N GLY A 198 7.46 27.60 29.64
CA GLY A 198 7.71 28.78 30.50
C GLY A 198 9.21 29.17 30.51
N ARG A 199 9.48 30.39 30.93
CA ARG A 199 10.82 31.00 30.94
C ARG A 199 11.24 31.56 32.31
N LYS A 200 10.68 31.06 33.41
CA LYS A 200 11.14 31.46 34.74
C LYS A 200 12.61 31.06 34.91
N LYS A 201 13.43 32.00 35.38
CA LYS A 201 14.88 31.81 35.47
C LYS A 201 15.36 31.61 36.89
N LYS A 202 14.58 31.99 37.88
CA LYS A 202 14.99 31.96 39.32
C LYS A 202 14.31 30.82 40.03
N ARG A 203 15.08 30.09 40.82
CA ARG A 203 14.60 29.09 41.79
C ARG A 203 14.40 29.76 43.15
N ALA A 204 13.52 29.21 43.99
CA ALA A 204 13.33 29.64 45.37
C ALA A 204 14.55 29.24 46.23
N LYS A 205 15.21 28.12 45.90
CA LYS A 205 16.45 27.67 46.57
C LYS A 205 17.53 27.46 45.51
N GLU A 206 18.78 27.87 45.81
CA GLU A 206 19.94 27.54 45.01
C GLU A 206 20.25 26.04 45.12
N LEU A 207 20.60 25.44 43.98
CA LEU A 207 21.05 24.06 43.89
C LEU A 207 22.59 24.05 43.86
N ASP A 208 23.21 22.93 44.21
CA ASP A 208 24.59 22.72 43.95
C ASP A 208 24.85 22.54 42.42
N ALA A 209 26.09 22.67 42.02
CA ALA A 209 26.44 22.65 40.58
C ALA A 209 26.06 21.36 39.87
N GLN A 210 26.12 20.22 40.57
CA GLN A 210 25.73 18.94 39.99
C GLN A 210 24.21 18.86 39.79
N ALA A 211 23.42 19.26 40.78
CA ALA A 211 21.96 19.29 40.69
C ALA A 211 21.47 20.29 39.62
N GLU A 212 22.20 21.40 39.40
CA GLU A 212 21.88 22.31 38.28
C GLU A 212 22.15 21.69 36.92
N MET A 213 23.27 20.97 36.74
CA MET A 213 23.55 20.23 35.50
C MET A 213 22.52 19.15 35.23
N ASP A 214 22.15 18.38 36.23
CA ASP A 214 21.10 17.33 36.11
C ASP A 214 19.75 17.92 35.75
N ALA A 215 19.40 19.09 36.30
CA ALA A 215 18.16 19.79 35.96
C ALA A 215 18.19 20.34 34.52
N ALA A 216 19.32 20.83 34.06
CA ALA A 216 19.51 21.29 32.67
C ALA A 216 19.40 20.13 31.67
N ASP A 217 20.01 18.97 31.96
CA ASP A 217 19.88 17.77 31.13
C ASP A 217 18.42 17.31 31.04
N ARG A 218 17.73 17.24 32.18
CA ARG A 218 16.29 16.91 32.20
C ARG A 218 15.45 17.88 31.37
N ALA A 219 15.71 19.18 31.46
CA ALA A 219 15.03 20.20 30.66
C ALA A 219 15.24 19.97 29.14
N GLU A 220 16.46 19.64 28.74
CA GLU A 220 16.77 19.40 27.33
C GLU A 220 16.12 18.11 26.83
N ARG A 221 16.12 17.06 27.63
CA ARG A 221 15.38 15.80 27.32
C ARG A 221 13.87 16.03 27.18
N ILE A 222 13.26 16.84 28.05
CA ILE A 222 11.84 17.23 27.94
C ILE A 222 11.58 17.95 26.60
N LYS A 223 12.42 18.93 26.24
CA LYS A 223 12.30 19.63 24.95
C LYS A 223 12.43 18.68 23.76
N SER A 224 13.39 17.77 23.80
CA SER A 224 13.63 16.77 22.75
C SER A 224 12.41 15.87 22.57
N ILE A 225 11.84 15.32 23.65
CA ILE A 225 10.63 14.51 23.63
C ILE A 225 9.47 15.28 22.99
N ARG A 226 9.23 16.50 23.46
CA ARG A 226 8.19 17.36 22.92
C ARG A 226 8.34 17.64 21.42
N SER A 227 9.54 18.01 21.01
CA SER A 227 9.85 18.30 19.61
C SER A 227 9.58 17.08 18.70
N ARG A 228 9.96 15.89 19.17
CA ARG A 228 9.69 14.65 18.44
C ARG A 228 8.18 14.36 18.35
N CYS A 229 7.44 14.48 19.43
CA CYS A 229 5.99 14.32 19.44
C CYS A 229 5.32 15.30 18.46
N LYS A 230 5.69 16.59 18.53
CA LYS A 230 5.17 17.61 17.62
C LYS A 230 5.39 17.24 16.15
N LYS A 231 6.63 16.91 15.77
CA LYS A 231 6.97 16.51 14.39
C LYS A 231 6.24 15.26 13.91
N GLN A 232 6.02 14.28 14.78
CA GLN A 232 5.30 13.05 14.45
C GLN A 232 3.82 13.32 14.15
N LEU A 233 3.19 14.25 14.84
CA LEU A 233 1.77 14.55 14.71
C LEU A 233 1.48 15.60 13.63
N GLU A 234 2.37 16.56 13.40
CA GLU A 234 2.14 17.66 12.45
C GLU A 234 1.80 17.16 11.04
N LYS A 235 2.61 16.24 10.50
CA LYS A 235 2.38 15.70 9.15
C LYS A 235 1.09 14.91 9.04
N LEU A 236 0.79 14.14 10.08
CA LEU A 236 -0.40 13.29 10.08
C LEU A 236 -1.67 14.10 10.31
N SER A 237 -1.62 15.11 11.20
CA SER A 237 -2.74 16.04 11.44
C SER A 237 -3.20 16.77 10.18
N ALA A 238 -2.31 16.98 9.22
CA ALA A 238 -2.65 17.61 7.95
C ALA A 238 -3.63 16.79 7.09
N LEU A 239 -3.74 15.48 7.32
CA LEU A 239 -4.66 14.59 6.62
C LEU A 239 -6.08 14.60 7.22
N PHE A 240 -6.28 15.24 8.38
CA PHE A 240 -7.54 15.27 9.12
C PHE A 240 -8.08 16.70 9.25
N GLN A 241 -7.94 17.51 8.21
CA GLN A 241 -8.40 18.90 8.24
C GLN A 241 -9.89 19.04 7.92
N GLU A 242 -10.42 18.11 7.17
CA GLU A 242 -11.78 18.09 6.69
C GLU A 242 -12.62 17.02 7.41
N ASN A 243 -13.91 17.28 7.53
CA ASN A 243 -14.86 16.33 8.08
C ASN A 243 -15.29 15.30 7.02
N SER A 244 -15.97 14.23 7.44
CA SER A 244 -16.42 13.14 6.58
C SER A 244 -17.29 13.62 5.41
N ARG A 245 -18.14 14.63 5.64
CA ARG A 245 -19.01 15.18 4.59
C ARG A 245 -18.20 15.90 3.51
N GLU A 246 -17.27 16.77 3.90
CA GLU A 246 -16.42 17.53 2.98
C GLU A 246 -15.55 16.59 2.14
N LEU A 247 -14.90 15.62 2.78
CA LEU A 247 -14.13 14.59 2.09
C LEU A 247 -15.00 13.75 1.15
N GLY A 248 -16.21 13.38 1.57
CA GLY A 248 -17.14 12.63 0.73
C GLY A 248 -17.55 13.40 -0.52
N GLU A 249 -17.78 14.71 -0.42
CA GLU A 249 -18.08 15.58 -1.54
C GLU A 249 -16.88 15.68 -2.50
N GLU A 250 -15.65 15.83 -1.99
CA GLU A 250 -14.43 15.84 -2.81
C GLU A 250 -14.17 14.52 -3.53
N LEU A 251 -14.33 13.41 -2.82
CA LEU A 251 -14.19 12.07 -3.40
C LEU A 251 -15.25 11.81 -4.48
N ALA A 252 -16.48 12.28 -4.29
CA ALA A 252 -17.52 12.18 -5.31
C ALA A 252 -17.18 12.96 -6.59
N LEU A 253 -16.48 14.09 -6.48
CA LEU A 253 -15.97 14.85 -7.64
C LEU A 253 -14.80 14.13 -8.34
N ALA A 254 -13.89 13.51 -7.58
CA ALA A 254 -12.74 12.79 -8.12
C ALA A 254 -13.11 11.41 -8.71
N ARG A 255 -14.15 10.76 -8.17
CA ARG A 255 -14.56 9.41 -8.54
C ARG A 255 -14.68 9.16 -10.05
N PRO A 256 -15.36 10.00 -10.87
CA PRO A 256 -15.47 9.72 -12.30
C PRO A 256 -14.13 9.67 -13.02
N VAL A 257 -13.17 10.50 -12.60
CA VAL A 257 -11.81 10.54 -13.16
C VAL A 257 -11.04 9.27 -12.80
N VAL A 258 -11.11 8.86 -11.53
CA VAL A 258 -10.44 7.63 -11.06
C VAL A 258 -11.04 6.38 -11.71
N GLN A 259 -12.37 6.32 -11.82
CA GLN A 259 -13.04 5.22 -12.51
C GLN A 259 -12.62 5.14 -13.98
N ALA A 260 -12.60 6.26 -14.70
CA ALA A 260 -12.15 6.30 -16.09
C ALA A 260 -10.68 5.83 -16.25
N LEU A 261 -9.81 6.15 -15.29
CA LEU A 261 -8.43 5.67 -15.28
C LEU A 261 -8.35 4.15 -15.05
N MET A 262 -9.15 3.63 -14.13
CA MET A 262 -9.23 2.17 -13.88
C MET A 262 -9.81 1.42 -15.08
N ASP A 263 -10.87 1.96 -15.71
CA ASP A 263 -11.47 1.40 -16.92
C ASP A 263 -10.48 1.39 -18.08
N LEU A 264 -9.72 2.47 -18.28
CA LEU A 264 -8.67 2.55 -19.29
C LEU A 264 -7.57 1.51 -19.03
N THR A 265 -7.17 1.33 -17.78
CA THR A 265 -6.18 0.32 -17.40
C THR A 265 -6.70 -1.10 -17.65
N THR A 266 -7.96 -1.35 -17.33
CA THR A 266 -8.62 -2.64 -17.60
C THR A 266 -8.68 -2.94 -19.10
N ASP A 267 -9.06 -1.97 -19.92
CA ASP A 267 -9.08 -2.11 -21.37
C ASP A 267 -7.69 -2.40 -21.93
N PHE A 268 -6.69 -1.64 -21.46
CA PHE A 268 -5.30 -1.86 -21.87
C PHE A 268 -4.81 -3.27 -21.54
N LEU A 269 -5.04 -3.77 -20.32
CA LEU A 269 -4.67 -5.13 -19.92
C LEU A 269 -5.37 -6.18 -20.77
N ALA A 270 -6.65 -6.00 -21.07
CA ALA A 270 -7.42 -6.90 -21.94
C ALA A 270 -6.91 -6.89 -23.37
N ASP A 271 -6.59 -5.73 -23.94
CA ASP A 271 -6.04 -5.60 -25.27
C ASP A 271 -4.64 -6.19 -25.36
N TYR A 272 -3.80 -5.97 -24.37
CA TYR A 272 -2.45 -6.52 -24.29
C TYR A 272 -2.48 -8.04 -24.21
N ALA A 273 -3.33 -8.62 -23.37
CA ALA A 273 -3.51 -10.07 -23.29
C ALA A 273 -4.02 -10.66 -24.63
N ARG A 274 -4.95 -9.96 -25.30
CA ARG A 274 -5.48 -10.37 -26.61
C ARG A 274 -4.38 -10.36 -27.67
N GLU A 275 -3.56 -9.31 -27.73
CA GLU A 275 -2.49 -9.19 -28.71
C GLU A 275 -1.37 -10.20 -28.46
N LYS A 276 -1.01 -10.50 -27.21
CA LYS A 276 -0.07 -11.59 -26.87
C LYS A 276 -0.60 -12.94 -27.36
N ARG A 277 -1.86 -13.26 -27.04
CA ARG A 277 -2.50 -14.50 -27.49
C ARG A 277 -2.53 -14.63 -29.01
N ARG A 278 -2.86 -13.55 -29.73
CA ARG A 278 -2.85 -13.52 -31.21
C ARG A 278 -1.48 -13.84 -31.79
N ARG A 279 -0.39 -13.50 -31.08
CA ARG A 279 1.00 -13.74 -31.50
C ARG A 279 1.59 -15.05 -30.98
N GLY A 280 0.86 -15.80 -30.15
CA GLY A 280 1.40 -16.98 -29.45
C GLY A 280 2.49 -16.62 -28.43
N LEU A 281 2.39 -15.42 -27.82
CA LEU A 281 3.36 -14.91 -26.87
C LEU A 281 2.86 -15.07 -25.44
N VAL A 282 3.77 -15.37 -24.53
CA VAL A 282 3.60 -15.39 -23.09
C VAL A 282 4.75 -14.59 -22.48
N ASP A 283 4.47 -13.57 -21.67
CA ASP A 283 5.49 -12.84 -20.93
C ASP A 283 5.68 -13.43 -19.51
N PHE A 284 6.59 -12.86 -18.73
CA PHE A 284 6.87 -13.34 -17.38
C PHE A 284 5.66 -13.24 -16.43
N SER A 285 4.87 -12.19 -16.57
CA SER A 285 3.64 -12.03 -15.78
C SER A 285 2.59 -13.06 -16.15
N ASP A 286 2.44 -13.37 -17.45
CA ASP A 286 1.54 -14.42 -17.91
C ASP A 286 1.94 -15.79 -17.38
N LEU A 287 3.25 -16.10 -17.32
CA LEU A 287 3.72 -17.37 -16.74
C LEU A 287 3.20 -17.55 -15.32
N GLU A 288 3.30 -16.51 -14.51
CA GLU A 288 2.83 -16.55 -13.12
C GLU A 288 1.29 -16.65 -13.04
N HIS A 289 0.56 -15.77 -13.73
CA HIS A 289 -0.91 -15.73 -13.66
C HIS A 289 -1.58 -16.97 -14.26
N LEU A 290 -1.08 -17.47 -15.38
CA LEU A 290 -1.61 -18.71 -15.96
C LEU A 290 -1.32 -19.91 -15.07
N THR A 291 -0.15 -19.92 -14.39
CA THR A 291 0.16 -20.95 -13.40
C THR A 291 -0.78 -20.88 -12.20
N VAL A 292 -1.04 -19.67 -11.66
CA VAL A 292 -2.04 -19.50 -10.59
C VAL A 292 -3.43 -19.98 -11.04
N LYS A 293 -3.88 -19.58 -12.22
CA LYS A 293 -5.16 -19.99 -12.80
C LYS A 293 -5.28 -21.49 -13.01
N LEU A 294 -4.16 -22.19 -13.29
CA LEU A 294 -4.10 -23.63 -13.42
C LEU A 294 -4.16 -24.31 -12.04
N LEU A 295 -3.47 -23.75 -11.05
CA LEU A 295 -3.24 -24.39 -9.77
C LEU A 295 -4.30 -24.04 -8.71
N LEU A 296 -5.00 -22.89 -8.83
CA LEU A 296 -6.03 -22.44 -7.89
C LEU A 296 -7.36 -22.26 -8.60
N ASP A 297 -8.44 -22.62 -7.92
CA ASP A 297 -9.81 -22.34 -8.37
C ASP A 297 -10.25 -20.90 -8.00
N ASP A 298 -11.47 -20.52 -8.39
CA ASP A 298 -12.05 -19.19 -8.14
C ASP A 298 -12.20 -18.86 -6.64
N GLN A 299 -12.12 -19.88 -5.77
CA GLN A 299 -12.15 -19.73 -4.31
C GLN A 299 -10.74 -19.72 -3.68
N GLY A 300 -9.69 -19.77 -4.51
CA GLY A 300 -8.30 -19.85 -4.08
C GLY A 300 -7.90 -21.21 -3.51
N GLN A 301 -8.67 -22.28 -3.80
CA GLN A 301 -8.35 -23.62 -3.33
C GLN A 301 -7.54 -24.39 -4.39
N PRO A 302 -6.59 -25.27 -3.95
CA PRO A 302 -5.79 -26.05 -4.87
C PRO A 302 -6.64 -26.97 -5.78
N THR A 303 -6.44 -26.84 -7.08
CA THR A 303 -7.06 -27.68 -8.11
C THR A 303 -6.50 -29.10 -8.09
N GLN A 304 -7.06 -29.99 -8.93
CA GLN A 304 -6.48 -31.32 -9.15
C GLN A 304 -5.05 -31.20 -9.74
N ALA A 305 -4.80 -30.25 -10.64
CA ALA A 305 -3.48 -30.01 -11.18
C ALA A 305 -2.47 -29.63 -10.09
N ALA A 306 -2.89 -28.75 -9.17
CA ALA A 306 -2.01 -28.37 -8.03
C ALA A 306 -1.63 -29.59 -7.18
N ARG A 307 -2.59 -30.46 -6.86
CA ARG A 307 -2.32 -31.68 -6.06
C ARG A 307 -1.35 -32.62 -6.78
N MET A 308 -1.54 -32.82 -8.10
CA MET A 308 -0.62 -33.64 -8.91
C MET A 308 0.80 -33.07 -8.92
N TRP A 309 0.94 -31.76 -8.91
CA TRP A 309 2.25 -31.11 -8.82
C TRP A 309 2.82 -31.19 -7.40
N ALA A 310 2.02 -30.98 -6.35
CA ALA A 310 2.43 -31.11 -4.95
C ALA A 310 2.95 -32.52 -4.64
N ASP A 311 2.31 -33.57 -5.16
CA ASP A 311 2.72 -34.96 -4.96
C ASP A 311 4.09 -35.31 -5.56
N ARG A 312 4.67 -34.43 -6.39
CA ARG A 312 6.03 -34.61 -6.96
C ARG A 312 7.13 -34.14 -6.00
N PHE A 313 6.79 -33.34 -4.97
CA PHE A 313 7.75 -32.69 -4.08
C PHE A 313 7.55 -33.18 -2.65
N GLU A 314 8.65 -33.59 -2.01
CA GLU A 314 8.67 -33.84 -0.56
C GLU A 314 8.88 -32.52 0.21
N GLU A 315 9.56 -31.57 -0.41
CA GLU A 315 9.92 -30.29 0.21
C GLU A 315 10.02 -29.20 -0.85
N VAL A 316 9.48 -28.01 -0.56
CA VAL A 316 9.60 -26.81 -1.40
C VAL A 316 10.41 -25.77 -0.62
N GLN A 317 11.57 -25.41 -1.14
CA GLN A 317 12.45 -24.39 -0.56
C GLN A 317 12.51 -23.17 -1.46
N VAL A 318 12.28 -21.99 -0.91
CA VAL A 318 12.31 -20.72 -1.61
C VAL A 318 13.41 -19.86 -1.01
N ASP A 319 14.39 -19.47 -1.85
CA ASP A 319 15.41 -18.52 -1.47
C ASP A 319 14.89 -17.09 -1.63
N GLU A 320 15.39 -16.16 -0.81
CA GLU A 320 15.00 -14.73 -0.79
C GLU A 320 13.45 -14.53 -0.74
N TYR A 321 12.77 -15.35 0.07
CA TYR A 321 11.30 -15.33 0.16
C TYR A 321 10.71 -13.94 0.44
N GLN A 322 11.44 -13.04 1.10
CA GLN A 322 11.02 -11.66 1.36
C GLN A 322 10.81 -10.83 0.08
N ASP A 323 11.40 -11.25 -1.04
CA ASP A 323 11.28 -10.56 -2.33
C ASP A 323 10.12 -11.09 -3.20
N THR A 324 9.38 -12.09 -2.69
CA THR A 324 8.26 -12.69 -3.41
C THR A 324 7.04 -11.76 -3.40
N ASN A 325 6.32 -11.70 -4.54
CA ASN A 325 5.04 -11.04 -4.65
C ASN A 325 3.87 -11.99 -4.28
N GLN A 326 2.65 -11.45 -4.28
CA GLN A 326 1.46 -12.23 -3.91
C GLN A 326 1.15 -13.36 -4.90
N VAL A 327 1.45 -13.16 -6.19
CA VAL A 327 1.23 -14.16 -7.26
C VAL A 327 2.16 -15.35 -7.03
N GLN A 328 3.45 -15.10 -6.84
CA GLN A 328 4.46 -16.12 -6.55
C GLN A 328 4.14 -16.88 -5.26
N ASN A 329 3.73 -16.14 -4.23
CA ASN A 329 3.30 -16.74 -2.97
C ASN A 329 2.12 -17.69 -3.17
N ALA A 330 1.12 -17.32 -3.97
CA ALA A 330 -0.02 -18.16 -4.30
C ALA A 330 0.40 -19.47 -5.00
N ILE A 331 1.40 -19.41 -5.90
CA ILE A 331 1.95 -20.60 -6.57
C ILE A 331 2.60 -21.52 -5.55
N PHE A 332 3.47 -20.99 -4.66
CA PHE A 332 4.14 -21.81 -3.64
C PHE A 332 3.15 -22.49 -2.70
N PHE A 333 2.12 -21.77 -2.27
CA PHE A 333 1.07 -22.37 -1.43
C PHE A 333 0.28 -23.45 -2.15
N ALA A 334 -0.03 -23.25 -3.44
CA ALA A 334 -0.81 -24.21 -4.23
C ALA A 334 -0.11 -25.58 -4.37
N ILE A 335 1.23 -25.61 -4.37
CA ILE A 335 2.04 -26.83 -4.53
C ILE A 335 2.64 -27.33 -3.21
N SER A 336 2.34 -26.67 -2.09
CA SER A 336 2.78 -27.11 -0.76
C SER A 336 1.73 -28.03 -0.14
N HIS A 337 2.18 -29.13 0.47
CA HIS A 337 1.31 -29.92 1.36
C HIS A 337 1.04 -29.10 2.64
N GLN A 338 -0.22 -28.80 2.91
CA GLN A 338 -0.67 -28.18 4.16
C GLN A 338 -0.97 -29.24 5.20
#